data_1d6c310a5501f18affa4d71b891936da
#
_entry.id   1d6c310a5501f18affa4d71b891936da
#
_cell.length_a   1.000
_cell.length_b   1.000
_cell.length_c   1.000
_cell.angle_alpha   90.00
_cell.angle_beta   90.00
_cell.angle_gamma   90.00
#
_symmetry.space_group_name_H-M   'P 1'
#
loop_
_entity.id
_entity.type
_entity.pdbx_description
1 polymer ?
#
loop_
_entity_poly.entity_id
_entity_poly.type
_entity_poly.pdbx_seq_one_letter_code
_entity_poly.pdbx_strand_id
1 'polypeptide(L)'
;MFKISIMCGSQRRDSQSGKVALFIRSLIEQVGGIETYLLDLGKEPLALWTDDPAVQEAQDQVWQPIAAHLRNSEGLVFVTPDWNGMSPPALKNFFLYCTRNEIADQAALLVGVSSGAGGVASASELRMSSYKDTHVCYIPEQVIVRDVRAVLNSPAAESEQDAYTRFRLEYALKVLVEYGKALTEVRRSNVRNFELVPYGM
;
A
#
# COMPACT_ATOMS: atom_id res chain seq x y z
N MET A 1 -17.19 2.39 -9.47
CA MET A 1 -16.27 3.55 -9.36
C MET A 1 -14.90 2.97 -9.07
N PHE A 2 -13.84 3.47 -9.71
CA PHE A 2 -12.48 2.97 -9.46
C PHE A 2 -12.06 3.33 -8.03
N LYS A 3 -11.46 2.38 -7.30
CA LYS A 3 -11.08 2.56 -5.89
C LYS A 3 -9.62 2.24 -5.65
N ILE A 4 -8.96 3.09 -4.87
CA ILE A 4 -7.57 2.87 -4.43
C ILE A 4 -7.53 2.79 -2.90
N SER A 5 -6.98 1.70 -2.38
CA SER A 5 -6.65 1.60 -0.95
C SER A 5 -5.19 1.97 -0.71
N ILE A 6 -4.97 2.82 0.28
CA ILE A 6 -3.66 3.33 0.70
C ILE A 6 -3.35 2.77 2.08
N MET A 7 -2.25 2.03 2.22
CA MET A 7 -1.77 1.49 3.49
C MET A 7 -0.54 2.25 3.94
N CYS A 8 -0.68 3.00 5.05
CA CYS A 8 0.45 3.62 5.73
C CYS A 8 1.06 2.64 6.72
N GLY A 9 2.24 2.09 6.38
CA GLY A 9 2.90 1.03 7.13
C GLY A 9 3.61 1.47 8.42
N SER A 10 3.65 2.76 8.74
CA SER A 10 4.32 3.25 9.94
C SER A 10 3.52 2.95 11.21
N GLN A 11 4.20 2.46 12.26
CA GLN A 11 3.61 2.27 13.59
C GLN A 11 3.59 3.55 14.45
N ARG A 12 4.16 4.65 13.96
CA ARG A 12 4.17 5.93 14.69
C ARG A 12 2.88 6.68 14.41
N ARG A 13 2.22 7.18 15.46
CA ARG A 13 0.95 7.93 15.35
C ARG A 13 1.06 9.16 14.44
N ASP A 14 2.11 9.95 14.64
CA ASP A 14 2.38 11.17 13.86
C ASP A 14 3.59 10.93 12.95
N SER A 15 3.40 10.05 11.97
CA SER A 15 4.49 9.62 11.11
C SER A 15 4.63 10.47 9.86
N GLN A 16 5.87 10.64 9.38
CA GLN A 16 6.10 11.22 8.05
C GLN A 16 5.50 10.39 6.93
N SER A 17 5.40 9.07 7.11
CA SER A 17 4.69 8.19 6.17
C SER A 17 3.19 8.48 6.13
N GLY A 18 2.58 8.82 7.28
CA GLY A 18 1.19 9.28 7.35
C GLY A 18 0.98 10.58 6.56
N LYS A 19 1.90 11.54 6.67
CA LYS A 19 1.89 12.76 5.84
C LYS A 19 1.92 12.43 4.35
N VAL A 20 2.82 11.53 3.92
CA VAL A 20 2.92 11.08 2.52
C VAL A 20 1.63 10.39 2.07
N ALA A 21 1.07 9.51 2.89
CA ALA A 21 -0.19 8.81 2.57
C ALA A 21 -1.38 9.78 2.41
N LEU A 22 -1.47 10.79 3.27
CA LEU A 22 -2.48 11.85 3.15
C LEU A 22 -2.27 12.71 1.90
N PHE A 23 -1.03 13.01 1.55
CA PHE A 23 -0.71 13.73 0.33
C PHE A 23 -1.11 12.92 -0.92
N ILE A 24 -0.80 11.62 -0.95
CA ILE A 24 -1.22 10.72 -2.04
C ILE A 24 -2.75 10.70 -2.15
N ARG A 25 -3.47 10.60 -1.03
CA ARG A 25 -4.93 10.66 -1.02
C ARG A 25 -5.43 11.96 -1.64
N SER A 26 -4.87 13.10 -1.26
CA SER A 26 -5.27 14.40 -1.82
C SER A 26 -5.03 14.51 -3.32
N LEU A 27 -3.94 13.94 -3.84
CA LEU A 27 -3.68 13.88 -5.29
C LEU A 27 -4.74 13.07 -6.03
N ILE A 28 -5.15 11.93 -5.48
CA ILE A 28 -6.18 11.08 -6.08
C ILE A 28 -7.54 11.78 -6.07
N GLU A 29 -7.89 12.42 -4.96
CA GLU A 29 -9.14 13.16 -4.80
C GLU A 29 -9.25 14.34 -5.79
N GLN A 30 -8.13 15.02 -6.09
CA GLN A 30 -8.08 16.11 -7.07
C GLN A 30 -8.35 15.66 -8.50
N VAL A 31 -7.98 14.43 -8.87
CA VAL A 31 -8.28 13.88 -10.21
C VAL A 31 -9.78 13.64 -10.39
N GLY A 32 -10.50 13.33 -9.31
CA GLY A 32 -11.92 13.00 -9.32
C GLY A 32 -12.22 11.62 -9.91
N GLY A 33 -13.40 11.10 -9.61
CA GLY A 33 -13.87 9.80 -10.13
C GLY A 33 -13.19 8.55 -9.55
N ILE A 34 -12.31 8.72 -8.54
CA ILE A 34 -11.62 7.64 -7.84
C ILE A 34 -11.96 7.73 -6.35
N GLU A 35 -12.48 6.65 -5.79
CA GLU A 35 -12.71 6.51 -4.36
C GLU A 35 -11.41 6.11 -3.65
N THR A 36 -11.17 6.63 -2.44
CA THR A 36 -10.00 6.27 -1.65
C THR A 36 -10.39 5.67 -0.31
N TYR A 37 -9.63 4.68 0.12
CA TYR A 37 -9.60 4.19 1.50
C TYR A 37 -8.18 4.34 2.05
N LEU A 38 -8.02 4.86 3.25
CA LEU A 38 -6.72 5.01 3.91
C LEU A 38 -6.72 4.23 5.23
N LEU A 39 -5.86 3.21 5.31
CA LEU A 39 -5.52 2.52 6.56
C LEU A 39 -4.17 3.05 7.07
N ASP A 40 -4.17 3.71 8.21
CA ASP A 40 -2.95 4.18 8.89
C ASP A 40 -2.66 3.26 10.09
N LEU A 41 -1.70 2.34 9.94
CA LEU A 41 -1.33 1.36 10.96
C LEU A 41 -0.72 1.99 12.24
N GLY A 42 -0.38 3.27 12.22
CA GLY A 42 -0.01 4.03 13.41
C GLY A 42 -1.21 4.52 14.23
N LYS A 43 -2.34 4.70 13.58
CA LYS A 43 -3.60 5.14 14.21
C LYS A 43 -4.57 3.98 14.47
N GLU A 44 -4.56 3.02 13.58
CA GLU A 44 -5.40 1.82 13.60
C GLU A 44 -4.50 0.56 13.58
N PRO A 45 -3.78 0.30 14.69
CA PRO A 45 -2.84 -0.82 14.74
C PRO A 45 -3.58 -2.16 14.74
N LEU A 46 -3.10 -3.09 13.92
CA LEU A 46 -3.54 -4.48 13.96
C LEU A 46 -2.78 -5.23 15.07
N ALA A 47 -3.50 -6.07 15.83
CA ALA A 47 -2.87 -7.03 16.72
C ALA A 47 -1.90 -7.93 15.92
N LEU A 48 -0.89 -8.52 16.56
CA LEU A 48 -0.06 -9.49 15.88
C LEU A 48 -0.93 -10.66 15.41
N TRP A 49 -0.79 -10.98 14.13
CA TRP A 49 -1.49 -12.11 13.54
C TRP A 49 -1.13 -13.42 14.28
N THR A 50 -2.11 -14.24 14.53
CA THR A 50 -1.95 -15.55 15.13
C THR A 50 -3.03 -16.50 14.60
N ASP A 51 -2.76 -17.79 14.63
CA ASP A 51 -3.71 -18.86 14.35
C ASP A 51 -4.38 -19.40 15.65
N ASP A 52 -4.20 -18.72 16.79
CA ASP A 52 -4.84 -19.09 18.06
C ASP A 52 -6.36 -18.84 18.00
N PRO A 53 -7.19 -19.90 18.01
CA PRO A 53 -8.64 -19.76 17.94
C PRO A 53 -9.24 -18.91 19.06
N ALA A 54 -8.57 -18.80 20.21
CA ALA A 54 -9.05 -18.03 21.36
C ALA A 54 -9.14 -16.51 21.09
N VAL A 55 -8.33 -16.01 20.15
CA VAL A 55 -8.27 -14.58 19.82
C VAL A 55 -8.69 -14.29 18.37
N GLN A 56 -8.81 -15.32 17.54
CA GLN A 56 -9.06 -15.17 16.10
C GLN A 56 -10.38 -14.44 15.82
N GLU A 57 -11.44 -14.74 16.55
CA GLU A 57 -12.74 -14.07 16.38
C GLU A 57 -12.63 -12.54 16.57
N ALA A 58 -11.92 -12.10 17.61
CA ALA A 58 -11.70 -10.69 17.87
C ALA A 58 -10.82 -10.02 16.79
N GLN A 59 -9.80 -10.74 16.28
CA GLN A 59 -8.99 -10.27 15.17
C GLN A 59 -9.81 -10.15 13.88
N ASP A 60 -10.66 -11.13 13.60
CA ASP A 60 -11.54 -11.13 12.42
C ASP A 60 -12.54 -9.99 12.44
N GLN A 61 -13.10 -9.65 13.59
CA GLN A 61 -14.00 -8.50 13.74
C GLN A 61 -13.33 -7.18 13.33
N VAL A 62 -12.05 -7.00 13.65
CA VAL A 62 -11.26 -5.82 13.24
C VAL A 62 -10.87 -5.91 11.77
N TRP A 63 -10.49 -7.10 11.30
CA TRP A 63 -9.98 -7.30 9.95
C TRP A 63 -11.06 -7.24 8.88
N GLN A 64 -12.24 -7.80 9.08
CA GLN A 64 -13.26 -7.92 8.04
C GLN A 64 -13.68 -6.59 7.38
N PRO A 65 -13.86 -5.47 8.11
CA PRO A 65 -14.12 -4.18 7.48
C PRO A 65 -12.96 -3.71 6.58
N ILE A 66 -11.71 -3.91 7.02
CA ILE A 66 -10.51 -3.57 6.25
C ILE A 66 -10.44 -4.44 4.99
N ALA A 67 -10.60 -5.75 5.15
CA ALA A 67 -10.62 -6.72 4.06
C ALA A 67 -11.70 -6.39 3.00
N ALA A 68 -12.87 -5.92 3.42
CA ALA A 68 -13.92 -5.48 2.51
C ALA A 68 -13.49 -4.28 1.65
N HIS A 69 -12.78 -3.30 2.23
CA HIS A 69 -12.22 -2.20 1.46
C HIS A 69 -11.17 -2.67 0.46
N LEU A 70 -10.28 -3.58 0.87
CA LEU A 70 -9.23 -4.13 0.01
C LEU A 70 -9.81 -4.92 -1.16
N ARG A 71 -10.74 -5.83 -0.92
CA ARG A 71 -11.42 -6.63 -1.98
C ARG A 71 -12.09 -5.77 -3.04
N ASN A 72 -12.61 -4.63 -2.65
CA ASN A 72 -13.32 -3.69 -3.53
C ASN A 72 -12.38 -2.66 -4.19
N SER A 73 -11.08 -2.80 -4.07
CA SER A 73 -10.09 -1.90 -4.69
C SER A 73 -9.57 -2.44 -6.01
N GLU A 74 -9.31 -1.56 -6.96
CA GLU A 74 -8.61 -1.86 -8.21
C GLU A 74 -7.12 -1.53 -8.13
N GLY A 75 -6.73 -0.65 -7.22
CA GLY A 75 -5.34 -0.27 -6.99
C GLY A 75 -4.98 -0.18 -5.52
N LEU A 76 -3.73 -0.43 -5.22
CA LEU A 76 -3.17 -0.40 -3.86
C LEU A 76 -1.94 0.52 -3.82
N VAL A 77 -1.77 1.25 -2.74
CA VAL A 77 -0.53 1.99 -2.46
C VAL A 77 0.00 1.58 -1.09
N PHE A 78 1.21 1.07 -1.04
CA PHE A 78 1.90 0.75 0.20
C PHE A 78 2.96 1.81 0.50
N VAL A 79 2.72 2.62 1.53
CA VAL A 79 3.66 3.64 2.01
C VAL A 79 4.48 3.04 3.14
N THR A 80 5.72 2.66 2.84
CA THR A 80 6.63 1.98 3.76
C THR A 80 7.77 2.89 4.22
N PRO A 81 7.87 3.21 5.52
CA PRO A 81 9.06 3.85 6.03
C PRO A 81 10.25 2.89 5.97
N ASP A 82 11.44 3.45 5.80
CA ASP A 82 12.69 2.71 5.88
C ASP A 82 13.22 2.78 7.32
N TRP A 83 13.13 1.67 8.05
CA TRP A 83 13.66 1.54 9.40
C TRP A 83 14.78 0.50 9.40
N ASN A 84 15.99 0.94 9.58
CA ASN A 84 17.18 0.08 9.54
C ASN A 84 17.30 -0.74 8.25
N GLY A 85 16.89 -0.17 7.12
CA GLY A 85 16.88 -0.88 5.82
C GLY A 85 15.75 -1.89 5.66
N MET A 86 14.70 -1.83 6.49
CA MET A 86 13.60 -2.79 6.48
C MET A 86 12.24 -2.09 6.38
N SER A 87 11.27 -2.80 5.82
CA SER A 87 9.85 -2.50 5.98
C SER A 87 9.41 -2.76 7.43
N PRO A 88 8.55 -1.90 8.02
CA PRO A 88 8.20 -2.02 9.43
C PRO A 88 7.38 -3.28 9.75
N PRO A 89 7.51 -3.81 10.99
CA PRO A 89 6.78 -5.00 11.43
C PRO A 89 5.26 -4.90 11.25
N ALA A 90 4.66 -3.73 11.48
CA ALA A 90 3.22 -3.54 11.32
C ALA A 90 2.76 -3.78 9.87
N LEU A 91 3.54 -3.36 8.87
CA LEU A 91 3.20 -3.61 7.47
C LEU A 91 3.41 -5.08 7.10
N LYS A 92 4.42 -5.73 7.65
CA LYS A 92 4.61 -7.18 7.48
C LYS A 92 3.46 -7.95 8.13
N ASN A 93 3.04 -7.55 9.33
CA ASN A 93 1.89 -8.12 10.02
C ASN A 93 0.60 -7.94 9.22
N PHE A 94 0.39 -6.78 8.59
CA PHE A 94 -0.74 -6.56 7.67
C PHE A 94 -0.78 -7.61 6.55
N PHE A 95 0.36 -7.94 5.94
CA PHE A 95 0.42 -8.97 4.89
C PHE A 95 0.11 -10.38 5.41
N LEU A 96 0.32 -10.68 6.70
CA LEU A 96 -0.08 -11.95 7.30
C LEU A 96 -1.61 -12.08 7.45
N TYR A 97 -2.33 -10.96 7.60
CA TYR A 97 -3.79 -10.94 7.55
C TYR A 97 -4.33 -11.08 6.13
N CYS A 98 -3.57 -10.62 5.11
CA CYS A 98 -3.97 -10.72 3.73
C CYS A 98 -3.87 -12.15 3.24
N THR A 99 -4.98 -12.66 2.75
CA THR A 99 -5.03 -13.92 2.00
C THR A 99 -5.13 -13.64 0.50
N ARG A 100 -5.28 -14.67 -0.30
CA ARG A 100 -5.60 -14.57 -1.73
C ARG A 100 -6.90 -13.85 -2.04
N ASN A 101 -7.76 -13.63 -1.04
CA ASN A 101 -9.09 -13.05 -1.24
C ASN A 101 -9.10 -11.53 -1.20
N GLU A 102 -8.14 -10.90 -0.51
CA GLU A 102 -8.16 -9.45 -0.27
C GLU A 102 -7.50 -8.66 -1.38
N ILE A 103 -6.31 -9.08 -1.83
CA ILE A 103 -5.46 -8.26 -2.71
C ILE A 103 -4.91 -9.01 -3.93
N ALA A 104 -5.40 -10.21 -4.21
CA ALA A 104 -4.95 -11.00 -5.35
C ALA A 104 -5.25 -10.29 -6.68
N ASP A 105 -4.24 -10.29 -7.56
CA ASP A 105 -4.29 -9.67 -8.89
C ASP A 105 -4.70 -8.19 -8.85
N GLN A 106 -4.38 -7.48 -7.78
CA GLN A 106 -4.52 -6.04 -7.70
C GLN A 106 -3.18 -5.35 -7.98
N ALA A 107 -3.24 -4.26 -8.74
CA ALA A 107 -2.06 -3.44 -9.01
C ALA A 107 -1.61 -2.73 -7.74
N ALA A 108 -0.33 -2.78 -7.41
CA ALA A 108 0.21 -2.14 -6.21
C ALA A 108 1.42 -1.25 -6.50
N LEU A 109 1.36 -0.01 -6.02
CA LEU A 109 2.45 0.94 -6.03
C LEU A 109 3.19 0.91 -4.68
N LEU A 110 4.52 0.82 -4.71
CA LEU A 110 5.37 0.96 -3.53
C LEU A 110 5.88 2.40 -3.40
N VAL A 111 5.72 2.97 -2.21
CA VAL A 111 6.25 4.30 -1.86
C VAL A 111 7.14 4.15 -0.64
N GLY A 112 8.45 4.15 -0.86
CA GLY A 112 9.46 4.13 0.21
C GLY A 112 9.65 5.52 0.82
N VAL A 113 9.68 5.63 2.13
CA VAL A 113 9.81 6.92 2.84
C VAL A 113 11.04 6.89 3.76
N SER A 114 11.91 7.88 3.61
CA SER A 114 13.09 8.05 4.44
C SER A 114 13.25 9.48 4.94
N SER A 115 13.76 9.63 6.16
CA SER A 115 14.17 10.94 6.69
C SER A 115 15.53 11.42 6.16
N GLY A 116 16.22 10.59 5.42
CA GLY A 116 17.47 10.87 4.73
C GLY A 116 17.44 10.31 3.31
N ALA A 117 18.57 9.81 2.82
CA ALA A 117 18.75 9.33 1.43
C ALA A 117 18.24 7.90 1.16
N GLY A 118 17.81 7.15 2.18
CA GLY A 118 17.34 5.78 2.08
C GLY A 118 15.96 5.62 1.41
N GLY A 119 15.23 4.57 1.80
CA GLY A 119 13.87 4.27 1.37
C GLY A 119 13.76 3.21 0.28
N VAL A 120 14.85 2.90 -0.44
CA VAL A 120 14.84 1.87 -1.48
C VAL A 120 14.75 0.47 -0.89
N ALA A 121 15.48 0.23 0.22
CA ALA A 121 15.57 -1.11 0.80
C ALA A 121 14.23 -1.64 1.29
N SER A 122 13.45 -0.82 2.00
CA SER A 122 12.12 -1.21 2.48
C SER A 122 11.12 -1.51 1.35
N ALA A 123 11.18 -0.75 0.24
CA ALA A 123 10.36 -1.02 -0.94
C ALA A 123 10.81 -2.31 -1.66
N SER A 124 12.13 -2.52 -1.78
CA SER A 124 12.68 -3.73 -2.40
C SER A 124 12.36 -4.99 -1.60
N GLU A 125 12.41 -4.91 -0.27
CA GLU A 125 12.04 -6.02 0.62
C GLU A 125 10.60 -6.49 0.36
N LEU A 126 9.65 -5.56 0.20
CA LEU A 126 8.27 -5.91 -0.12
C LEU A 126 8.13 -6.57 -1.49
N ARG A 127 8.89 -6.11 -2.51
CA ARG A 127 8.90 -6.76 -3.82
C ARG A 127 9.38 -8.20 -3.77
N MET A 128 10.31 -8.51 -2.86
CA MET A 128 10.89 -9.85 -2.75
C MET A 128 10.05 -10.80 -1.89
N SER A 129 9.11 -10.30 -1.09
CA SER A 129 8.51 -11.11 -0.03
C SER A 129 6.98 -11.22 -0.07
N SER A 130 6.25 -10.15 -0.12
CA SER A 130 4.83 -10.10 0.22
C SER A 130 3.85 -10.58 -0.87
N TYR A 131 4.31 -10.97 -2.04
CA TYR A 131 3.47 -11.29 -3.20
C TYR A 131 3.05 -12.75 -3.32
N LYS A 132 3.79 -13.69 -2.73
CA LYS A 132 3.64 -15.13 -2.98
C LYS A 132 2.22 -15.64 -2.73
N ASP A 133 1.74 -15.54 -1.50
CA ASP A 133 0.43 -16.11 -1.12
C ASP A 133 -0.70 -15.08 -1.26
N THR A 134 -0.38 -13.80 -1.23
CA THR A 134 -1.33 -12.73 -1.43
C THR A 134 -1.66 -12.47 -2.91
N HIS A 135 -0.79 -12.92 -3.83
CA HIS A 135 -0.88 -12.69 -5.27
C HIS A 135 -0.98 -11.20 -5.68
N VAL A 136 -0.51 -10.28 -4.84
CA VAL A 136 -0.46 -8.86 -5.18
C VAL A 136 0.51 -8.60 -6.34
N CYS A 137 0.11 -7.72 -7.27
CA CYS A 137 0.91 -7.39 -8.45
C CYS A 137 1.59 -6.03 -8.29
N TYR A 138 2.85 -6.02 -7.86
CA TYR A 138 3.63 -4.78 -7.81
C TYR A 138 3.92 -4.25 -9.21
N ILE A 139 3.44 -3.04 -9.51
CA ILE A 139 3.74 -2.38 -10.79
C ILE A 139 5.24 -2.06 -10.91
N PRO A 140 5.79 -1.88 -12.14
CA PRO A 140 7.22 -1.58 -12.32
C PRO A 140 7.64 -0.25 -11.68
N GLU A 141 6.70 0.71 -11.54
CA GLU A 141 6.97 1.99 -10.88
C GLU A 141 7.07 1.84 -9.37
N GLN A 142 7.95 2.64 -8.78
CA GLN A 142 8.01 2.91 -7.35
C GLN A 142 8.45 4.36 -7.12
N VAL A 143 8.08 4.92 -5.99
CA VAL A 143 8.50 6.26 -5.60
C VAL A 143 9.28 6.20 -4.29
N ILE A 144 10.42 6.89 -4.22
CA ILE A 144 11.21 7.02 -3.00
C ILE A 144 11.17 8.48 -2.55
N VAL A 145 10.49 8.72 -1.45
CA VAL A 145 10.40 10.03 -0.81
C VAL A 145 11.56 10.16 0.19
N ARG A 146 12.62 10.83 -0.25
CA ARG A 146 13.81 11.11 0.57
C ARG A 146 13.65 12.45 1.26
N ASP A 147 14.42 12.64 2.33
CA ASP A 147 14.41 13.86 3.15
C ASP A 147 12.97 14.33 3.43
N VAL A 148 12.13 13.38 3.80
CA VAL A 148 10.67 13.57 3.85
C VAL A 148 10.22 14.74 4.71
N ARG A 149 11.06 15.21 5.63
CA ARG A 149 10.78 16.41 6.44
C ARG A 149 10.87 17.72 5.65
N ALA A 150 11.59 17.72 4.51
CA ALA A 150 11.81 18.89 3.66
C ALA A 150 10.84 18.95 2.47
N VAL A 151 10.01 17.92 2.24
CA VAL A 151 9.11 17.86 1.09
C VAL A 151 7.66 17.62 1.52
N LEU A 152 6.72 17.96 0.66
CA LEU A 152 5.27 17.75 0.86
C LEU A 152 4.70 18.42 2.13
N ASN A 153 5.23 19.59 2.49
CA ASN A 153 4.80 20.33 3.70
C ASN A 153 3.74 21.40 3.40
N SER A 154 3.70 21.92 2.19
CA SER A 154 2.84 23.02 1.75
C SER A 154 1.98 22.62 0.55
N PRO A 155 0.90 23.35 0.22
CA PRO A 155 0.12 23.08 -0.98
C PRO A 155 0.93 23.19 -2.28
N ALA A 156 1.88 24.14 -2.36
CA ALA A 156 2.80 24.31 -3.48
C ALA A 156 4.18 23.71 -3.16
N ALA A 157 4.95 23.39 -4.21
CA ALA A 157 6.32 22.94 -4.05
C ALA A 157 7.22 24.07 -3.55
N GLU A 158 8.05 23.77 -2.53
CA GLU A 158 8.95 24.74 -1.89
C GLU A 158 10.41 24.59 -2.37
N SER A 159 10.71 23.54 -3.13
CA SER A 159 12.04 23.27 -3.69
C SER A 159 11.96 22.40 -4.95
N GLU A 160 13.05 22.34 -5.71
CA GLU A 160 13.14 21.43 -6.87
C GLU A 160 12.95 19.97 -6.48
N GLN A 161 13.49 19.55 -5.34
CA GLN A 161 13.30 18.20 -4.80
C GLN A 161 11.83 17.93 -4.46
N ASP A 162 11.14 18.89 -3.85
CA ASP A 162 9.71 18.76 -3.55
C ASP A 162 8.88 18.71 -4.83
N ALA A 163 9.17 19.58 -5.81
CA ALA A 163 8.52 19.56 -7.11
C ALA A 163 8.71 18.22 -7.83
N TYR A 164 9.93 17.68 -7.81
CA TYR A 164 10.22 16.37 -8.40
C TYR A 164 9.51 15.23 -7.66
N THR A 165 9.47 15.27 -6.33
CA THR A 165 8.76 14.27 -5.53
C THR A 165 7.26 14.23 -5.86
N ARG A 166 6.62 15.41 -5.97
CA ARG A 166 5.21 15.55 -6.37
C ARG A 166 4.97 14.98 -7.76
N PHE A 167 5.78 15.40 -8.73
CA PHE A 167 5.72 14.89 -10.09
C PHE A 167 5.83 13.37 -10.15
N ARG A 168 6.77 12.78 -9.39
CA ARG A 168 6.95 11.32 -9.35
C ARG A 168 5.74 10.59 -8.75
N LEU A 169 5.13 11.14 -7.71
CA LEU A 169 3.91 10.57 -7.12
C LEU A 169 2.74 10.65 -8.10
N GLU A 170 2.50 11.79 -8.72
CA GLU A 170 1.44 11.95 -9.73
C GLU A 170 1.62 11.01 -10.92
N TYR A 171 2.84 10.90 -11.43
CA TYR A 171 3.16 10.01 -12.55
C TYR A 171 2.90 8.54 -12.18
N ALA A 172 3.43 8.09 -11.05
CA ALA A 172 3.26 6.70 -10.61
C ALA A 172 1.80 6.34 -10.31
N LEU A 173 1.00 7.29 -9.79
CA LEU A 173 -0.43 7.09 -9.59
C LEU A 173 -1.19 6.95 -10.91
N LYS A 174 -0.85 7.71 -11.95
CA LYS A 174 -1.43 7.55 -13.30
C LYS A 174 -1.11 6.15 -13.86
N VAL A 175 0.12 5.70 -13.72
CA VAL A 175 0.52 4.33 -14.12
C VAL A 175 -0.24 3.28 -13.33
N LEU A 176 -0.36 3.45 -12.00
CA LEU A 176 -1.12 2.54 -11.14
C LEU A 176 -2.58 2.38 -11.61
N VAL A 177 -3.23 3.47 -11.98
CA VAL A 177 -4.63 3.44 -12.46
C VAL A 177 -4.76 2.58 -13.71
N GLU A 178 -3.86 2.71 -14.69
CA GLU A 178 -3.91 1.92 -15.91
C GLU A 178 -3.62 0.42 -15.64
N TYR A 179 -2.64 0.11 -14.79
CA TYR A 179 -2.43 -1.27 -14.34
C TYR A 179 -3.65 -1.83 -13.58
N GLY A 180 -4.28 -1.03 -12.72
CA GLY A 180 -5.47 -1.44 -11.99
C GLY A 180 -6.65 -1.79 -12.93
N LYS A 181 -6.86 -0.99 -13.99
CA LYS A 181 -7.85 -1.28 -15.03
C LYS A 181 -7.54 -2.61 -15.74
N ALA A 182 -6.29 -2.81 -16.17
CA ALA A 182 -5.86 -4.01 -16.88
C ALA A 182 -5.99 -5.27 -16.00
N LEU A 183 -5.56 -5.20 -14.74
CA LEU A 183 -5.63 -6.33 -13.81
C LEU A 183 -7.07 -6.63 -13.35
N THR A 184 -7.98 -5.68 -13.44
CA THR A 184 -9.42 -5.94 -13.25
C THR A 184 -9.93 -6.96 -14.26
N GLU A 185 -9.47 -6.93 -15.50
CA GLU A 185 -9.82 -7.93 -16.52
C GLU A 185 -9.23 -9.31 -16.19
N VAL A 186 -8.01 -9.36 -15.64
CA VAL A 186 -7.41 -10.62 -15.15
C VAL A 186 -8.29 -11.23 -14.05
N ARG A 187 -8.72 -10.43 -13.06
CA ARG A 187 -9.63 -10.90 -12.00
C ARG A 187 -10.96 -11.39 -12.53
N ARG A 188 -11.55 -10.68 -13.50
CA ARG A 188 -12.85 -11.06 -14.14
C ARG A 188 -12.74 -12.34 -14.96
N SER A 189 -11.58 -12.66 -15.48
CA SER A 189 -11.38 -13.86 -16.30
C SER A 189 -11.54 -15.17 -15.52
N ASN A 190 -11.47 -15.12 -14.18
CA ASN A 190 -11.47 -16.28 -13.32
C ASN A 190 -10.42 -17.35 -13.71
N VAL A 191 -9.29 -16.92 -14.29
CA VAL A 191 -8.23 -17.84 -14.74
C VAL A 191 -7.57 -18.56 -13.57
N ARG A 192 -7.58 -17.96 -12.37
CA ARG A 192 -7.02 -18.56 -11.17
C ARG A 192 -8.00 -19.55 -10.54
N ASN A 193 -7.50 -20.74 -10.26
CA ASN A 193 -8.21 -21.74 -9.46
C ASN A 193 -7.46 -21.93 -8.12
N PHE A 194 -7.87 -21.20 -7.10
CA PHE A 194 -7.26 -21.25 -5.77
C PHE A 194 -7.59 -22.53 -4.97
N GLU A 195 -8.56 -23.32 -5.41
CA GLU A 195 -8.80 -24.65 -4.83
C GLU A 195 -7.75 -25.64 -5.31
N LEU A 196 -7.37 -25.54 -6.58
CA LEU A 196 -6.36 -26.41 -7.19
C LEU A 196 -4.93 -25.95 -6.86
N VAL A 197 -4.67 -24.63 -6.92
CA VAL A 197 -3.36 -24.01 -6.68
C VAL A 197 -3.52 -22.90 -5.64
N PRO A 198 -3.57 -23.24 -4.33
CA PRO A 198 -3.87 -22.28 -3.27
C PRO A 198 -2.74 -21.28 -3.00
N TYR A 199 -1.51 -21.64 -3.37
CA TYR A 199 -0.31 -20.82 -3.12
C TYR A 199 0.35 -20.37 -4.42
N GLY A 200 1.07 -19.27 -4.37
CA GLY A 200 1.66 -18.62 -5.54
C GLY A 200 2.94 -19.26 -6.10
N MET A 201 3.21 -20.50 -5.75
CA MET A 201 4.32 -21.29 -6.29
C MET A 201 3.87 -22.70 -6.61
#